data_c2f5cbe58778922e0ee157f3fc8991d2
#
_entry.id   c2f5cbe58778922e0ee157f3fc8991d2
#
_cell.length_a   1.000
_cell.length_b   1.000
_cell.length_c   1.000
_cell.angle_alpha   90.00
_cell.angle_beta   90.00
_cell.angle_gamma   90.00
#
_symmetry.space_group_name_H-M   'P 1'
#
loop_
_entity.id
_entity.type
_entity.pdbx_description
1 polymer ?
#
loop_
_entity_poly.entity_id
_entity_poly.type
_entity_poly.pdbx_seq_one_letter_code
_entity_poly.pdbx_strand_id
1 'polypeptide(L)'
;DKYQVKLLYNPEYATKNNLATIYHARELFRGRNMYLLVSDNWIRNNMYHKYECGAWYSSVYMDGETSEWCLSSNKKGRITSVQVGGHDSWVMYGPAFLSRDFSNQLIPLIEEAYHQPGTEQWYWEQVVVDHIKELDFSMNCQPADQVYEFENLEELRLFDPKYQNHSDNAAMQLVAHVFNVKEEAIHNIRCLKSGMTNQSFLFELDGKHILLT
;
A
#
# COMPACT_ATOMS: atom_id res chain seq x y z
N ASP A 1 -23.47 -13.25 -1.56
CA ASP A 1 -22.34 -12.35 -1.38
C ASP A 1 -22.59 -11.01 -2.09
N LYS A 2 -22.52 -9.89 -1.35
CA LYS A 2 -22.94 -8.56 -1.85
C LYS A 2 -22.07 -8.08 -3.03
N TYR A 3 -20.83 -8.50 -3.11
CA TYR A 3 -19.85 -7.94 -4.04
C TYR A 3 -19.34 -8.92 -5.11
N GLN A 4 -19.80 -10.17 -5.11
CA GLN A 4 -19.39 -11.21 -6.07
C GLN A 4 -17.85 -11.28 -6.25
N VAL A 5 -17.10 -11.23 -5.15
CA VAL A 5 -15.64 -11.28 -5.17
C VAL A 5 -15.14 -12.70 -5.49
N LYS A 6 -14.04 -12.77 -6.24
CA LYS A 6 -13.26 -13.98 -6.44
C LYS A 6 -12.02 -13.93 -5.56
N LEU A 7 -11.88 -14.88 -4.66
CA LEU A 7 -10.68 -15.03 -3.85
C LEU A 7 -9.64 -15.85 -4.59
N LEU A 8 -8.41 -15.37 -4.60
CA LEU A 8 -7.24 -16.10 -5.08
C LEU A 8 -6.30 -16.33 -3.92
N TYR A 9 -5.87 -17.56 -3.77
CA TYR A 9 -4.89 -17.92 -2.75
C TYR A 9 -3.47 -17.78 -3.32
N ASN A 10 -2.61 -17.04 -2.61
CA ASN A 10 -1.17 -16.99 -2.87
C ASN A 10 -0.46 -17.93 -1.88
N PRO A 11 0.03 -19.11 -2.30
CA PRO A 11 0.70 -20.05 -1.39
C PRO A 11 2.07 -19.58 -0.93
N GLU A 12 2.64 -18.55 -1.55
CA GLU A 12 3.99 -18.03 -1.31
C GLU A 12 3.97 -16.70 -0.54
N TYR A 13 2.81 -16.27 -0.05
CA TYR A 13 2.64 -14.99 0.65
C TYR A 13 3.66 -14.77 1.78
N ALA A 14 4.01 -15.83 2.54
CA ALA A 14 4.93 -15.72 3.67
C ALA A 14 6.42 -15.67 3.28
N THR A 15 6.75 -15.94 2.03
CA THR A 15 8.14 -16.13 1.57
C THR A 15 8.53 -15.25 0.39
N LYS A 16 7.56 -14.73 -0.35
CA LYS A 16 7.76 -13.85 -1.51
C LYS A 16 6.95 -12.58 -1.39
N ASN A 17 7.43 -11.53 -2.05
CA ASN A 17 6.74 -10.23 -2.10
C ASN A 17 5.63 -10.21 -3.17
N ASN A 18 5.04 -9.05 -3.43
CA ASN A 18 3.83 -8.88 -4.24
C ASN A 18 3.99 -9.24 -5.72
N LEU A 19 5.21 -9.33 -6.26
CA LEU A 19 5.47 -9.92 -7.59
C LEU A 19 4.82 -11.31 -7.71
N ALA A 20 4.97 -12.16 -6.68
CA ALA A 20 4.35 -13.49 -6.66
C ALA A 20 2.82 -13.40 -6.63
N THR A 21 2.26 -12.42 -5.91
CA THR A 21 0.80 -12.21 -5.89
C THR A 21 0.25 -11.88 -7.28
N ILE A 22 0.92 -10.96 -8.01
CA ILE A 22 0.52 -10.63 -9.39
C ILE A 22 0.71 -11.83 -10.32
N TYR A 23 1.80 -12.58 -10.17
CA TYR A 23 2.03 -13.80 -10.95
C TYR A 23 0.91 -14.83 -10.77
N HIS A 24 0.47 -15.09 -9.53
CA HIS A 24 -0.65 -16.01 -9.26
C HIS A 24 -1.99 -15.50 -9.81
N ALA A 25 -2.15 -14.17 -9.88
CA ALA A 25 -3.34 -13.53 -10.43
C ALA A 25 -3.27 -13.25 -11.95
N ARG A 26 -2.16 -13.49 -12.63
CA ARG A 26 -1.83 -13.02 -13.98
C ARG A 26 -2.89 -13.27 -15.05
N GLU A 27 -3.59 -14.41 -14.98
CA GLU A 27 -4.64 -14.73 -15.94
C GLU A 27 -5.89 -13.84 -15.81
N LEU A 28 -6.04 -13.14 -14.69
CA LEU A 28 -7.11 -12.15 -14.52
C LEU A 28 -6.74 -10.83 -15.19
N PHE A 29 -5.44 -10.55 -15.35
CA PHE A 29 -4.93 -9.33 -15.99
C PHE A 29 -4.91 -9.45 -17.51
N ARG A 30 -4.56 -10.62 -18.01
CA ARG A 30 -4.32 -10.86 -19.44
C ARG A 30 -5.54 -10.45 -20.29
N GLY A 31 -5.32 -9.50 -21.21
CA GLY A 31 -6.33 -9.02 -22.13
C GLY A 31 -7.44 -8.16 -21.53
N ARG A 32 -7.24 -7.61 -20.34
CA ARG A 32 -8.27 -6.83 -19.63
C ARG A 32 -7.76 -5.46 -19.18
N ASN A 33 -8.71 -4.53 -19.09
CA ASN A 33 -8.55 -3.30 -18.34
C ASN A 33 -8.88 -3.56 -16.88
N MET A 34 -8.05 -3.12 -15.94
CA MET A 34 -8.33 -3.27 -14.52
C MET A 34 -7.62 -2.24 -13.64
N TYR A 35 -8.20 -1.98 -12.50
CA TYR A 35 -7.53 -1.28 -11.43
C TYR A 35 -6.82 -2.29 -10.53
N LEU A 36 -5.60 -1.95 -10.16
CA LEU A 36 -4.83 -2.64 -9.12
C LEU A 36 -4.86 -1.76 -7.87
N LEU A 37 -5.42 -2.31 -6.81
CA LEU A 37 -5.61 -1.62 -5.54
C LEU A 37 -4.84 -2.34 -4.44
N VAL A 38 -4.33 -1.59 -3.49
CA VAL A 38 -3.77 -2.12 -2.25
C VAL A 38 -4.77 -1.93 -1.10
N SER A 39 -4.80 -2.87 -0.16
CA SER A 39 -5.85 -2.95 0.87
C SER A 39 -5.67 -1.95 2.01
N ASP A 40 -4.50 -1.35 2.13
CA ASP A 40 -4.08 -0.38 3.13
C ASP A 40 -4.27 1.08 2.68
N ASN A 41 -4.78 1.29 1.47
CA ASN A 41 -5.06 2.63 0.97
C ASN A 41 -6.49 3.08 1.29
N TRP A 42 -6.62 4.31 1.76
CA TRP A 42 -7.86 5.05 1.83
C TRP A 42 -7.87 6.17 0.78
N ILE A 43 -8.94 6.24 -0.01
CA ILE A 43 -9.11 7.20 -1.10
C ILE A 43 -10.19 8.19 -0.72
N ARG A 44 -9.86 9.49 -0.64
CA ARG A 44 -10.79 10.54 -0.22
C ARG A 44 -11.97 10.69 -1.18
N ASN A 45 -11.69 10.83 -2.45
CA ASN A 45 -12.71 10.99 -3.49
C ASN A 45 -12.59 9.88 -4.52
N ASN A 46 -13.71 9.44 -5.08
CA ASN A 46 -13.67 8.44 -6.14
C ASN A 46 -12.86 8.95 -7.32
N MET A 47 -11.72 8.29 -7.59
CA MET A 47 -10.81 8.58 -8.69
C MET A 47 -10.90 7.55 -9.83
N TYR A 48 -11.82 6.63 -9.76
CA TYR A 48 -11.98 5.55 -10.72
C TYR A 48 -13.04 5.92 -11.76
N HIS A 49 -12.70 5.75 -13.04
CA HIS A 49 -13.57 6.09 -14.14
C HIS A 49 -13.93 4.87 -14.98
N LYS A 50 -15.10 4.93 -15.61
CA LYS A 50 -15.55 3.86 -16.51
C LYS A 50 -14.64 3.71 -17.75
N TYR A 51 -14.01 4.80 -18.17
CA TYR A 51 -13.14 4.88 -19.34
C TYR A 51 -11.84 5.56 -18.94
N GLU A 52 -10.72 4.93 -19.27
CA GLU A 52 -9.37 5.43 -19.04
C GLU A 52 -8.61 5.53 -20.35
N CYS A 53 -7.73 6.53 -20.47
CA CYS A 53 -7.02 6.83 -21.71
C CYS A 53 -5.68 6.07 -21.88
N GLY A 54 -5.30 5.22 -20.95
CA GLY A 54 -4.02 4.51 -20.93
C GLY A 54 -3.71 4.00 -19.54
N ALA A 55 -2.63 3.26 -19.40
CA ALA A 55 -2.18 2.78 -18.11
C ALA A 55 -1.51 3.90 -17.29
N TRP A 56 -1.77 3.92 -15.98
CA TRP A 56 -1.22 4.92 -15.09
C TRP A 56 -1.03 4.40 -13.67
N TYR A 57 -0.11 5.05 -12.94
CA TYR A 57 0.06 4.91 -11.50
C TYR A 57 -0.34 6.20 -10.80
N SER A 58 -1.10 6.10 -9.73
CA SER A 58 -1.41 7.24 -8.86
C SER A 58 -0.11 7.83 -8.30
N SER A 59 -0.01 9.14 -8.28
CA SER A 59 1.20 9.80 -7.86
C SER A 59 0.86 11.03 -7.03
N VAL A 60 1.53 11.19 -5.90
CA VAL A 60 1.38 12.31 -4.99
C VAL A 60 2.70 13.06 -4.91
N TYR A 61 2.65 14.38 -4.79
CA TYR A 61 3.85 15.18 -4.57
C TYR A 61 4.18 15.20 -3.08
N MET A 62 5.43 14.86 -2.77
CA MET A 62 5.96 14.90 -1.41
C MET A 62 7.02 15.99 -1.30
N ASP A 63 6.81 16.94 -0.36
CA ASP A 63 7.78 17.96 0.00
C ASP A 63 8.83 17.38 0.96
N GLY A 64 10.08 17.79 0.80
CA GLY A 64 11.19 17.35 1.62
C GLY A 64 11.76 16.01 1.22
N GLU A 65 12.50 15.39 2.13
CA GLU A 65 13.12 14.08 1.91
C GLU A 65 12.07 12.96 1.99
N THR A 66 12.19 11.99 1.10
CA THR A 66 11.34 10.81 1.05
C THR A 66 12.14 9.55 0.72
N SER A 67 11.72 8.41 1.26
CA SER A 67 12.23 7.08 0.90
C SER A 67 11.40 6.39 -0.18
N GLU A 68 10.31 7.04 -0.62
CA GLU A 68 9.38 6.48 -1.60
C GLU A 68 10.00 6.39 -3.01
N TRP A 69 9.27 5.74 -3.91
CA TRP A 69 9.65 5.60 -5.30
C TRP A 69 9.35 6.87 -6.08
N CYS A 70 10.37 7.70 -6.26
CA CYS A 70 10.30 9.00 -6.92
C CYS A 70 10.22 8.87 -8.43
N LEU A 71 9.31 9.62 -9.04
CA LEU A 71 8.98 9.54 -10.46
C LEU A 71 9.53 10.75 -11.23
N SER A 72 10.09 10.48 -12.40
CA SER A 72 10.27 11.51 -13.42
C SER A 72 9.38 11.21 -14.62
N SER A 73 8.84 12.24 -15.24
CA SER A 73 7.99 12.10 -16.43
C SER A 73 8.36 13.08 -17.54
N ASN A 74 7.95 12.77 -18.76
CA ASN A 74 8.03 13.71 -19.86
C ASN A 74 6.85 14.71 -19.83
N LYS A 75 6.84 15.68 -20.76
CA LYS A 75 5.80 16.71 -20.87
C LYS A 75 4.38 16.16 -21.10
N LYS A 76 4.24 14.89 -21.48
CA LYS A 76 2.95 14.20 -21.68
C LYS A 76 2.52 13.39 -20.47
N GLY A 77 3.28 13.43 -19.36
CA GLY A 77 3.00 12.68 -18.15
C GLY A 77 3.47 11.21 -18.18
N ARG A 78 4.09 10.72 -19.28
CA ARG A 78 4.65 9.38 -19.32
C ARG A 78 5.85 9.29 -18.40
N ILE A 79 5.89 8.29 -17.53
CA ILE A 79 7.01 8.01 -16.62
C ILE A 79 8.23 7.62 -17.45
N THR A 80 9.36 8.24 -17.17
CA THR A 80 10.62 8.04 -17.89
C THR A 80 11.71 7.41 -17.03
N SER A 81 11.61 7.60 -15.71
CA SER A 81 12.48 6.95 -14.74
C SER A 81 11.82 6.89 -13.38
N VAL A 82 12.27 5.95 -12.58
CA VAL A 82 11.88 5.79 -11.17
C VAL A 82 13.15 5.59 -10.36
N GLN A 83 13.22 6.22 -9.19
CA GLN A 83 14.34 6.06 -8.28
C GLN A 83 13.81 5.95 -6.85
N VAL A 84 14.41 5.07 -6.05
CA VAL A 84 14.07 4.95 -4.63
C VAL A 84 14.75 6.06 -3.84
N GLY A 85 13.93 6.79 -3.08
CA GLY A 85 14.37 7.95 -2.31
C GLY A 85 14.61 9.20 -3.15
N GLY A 86 14.37 10.37 -2.55
CA GLY A 86 14.56 11.67 -3.21
C GLY A 86 14.15 12.81 -2.30
N HIS A 87 13.98 13.97 -2.92
CA HIS A 87 13.59 15.20 -2.25
C HIS A 87 12.66 16.00 -3.19
N ASP A 88 11.58 16.56 -2.65
CA ASP A 88 10.63 17.40 -3.40
C ASP A 88 10.19 16.74 -4.70
N SER A 89 9.56 15.56 -4.63
CA SER A 89 9.31 14.72 -5.80
C SER A 89 7.90 14.17 -5.86
N TRP A 90 7.44 13.89 -7.08
CA TRP A 90 6.30 13.01 -7.29
C TRP A 90 6.70 11.58 -6.95
N VAL A 91 5.88 10.87 -6.20
CA VAL A 91 6.12 9.48 -5.80
C VAL A 91 5.00 8.56 -6.27
N MET A 92 5.33 7.29 -6.47
CA MET A 92 4.32 6.23 -6.67
C MET A 92 3.55 6.06 -5.36
N TYR A 93 2.25 6.33 -5.37
CA TYR A 93 1.45 6.29 -4.15
C TYR A 93 -0.01 5.99 -4.45
N GLY A 94 -0.51 4.86 -3.98
CA GLY A 94 -1.89 4.45 -4.16
C GLY A 94 -2.15 3.50 -5.34
N PRO A 95 -3.35 3.54 -5.96
CA PRO A 95 -3.76 2.58 -6.98
C PRO A 95 -3.10 2.80 -8.33
N ALA A 96 -3.12 1.76 -9.15
CA ALA A 96 -2.77 1.82 -10.56
C ALA A 96 -3.94 1.40 -11.46
N PHE A 97 -3.99 1.92 -12.67
CA PHE A 97 -4.84 1.40 -13.73
C PHE A 97 -3.97 0.76 -14.81
N LEU A 98 -4.26 -0.49 -15.10
CA LEU A 98 -3.59 -1.27 -16.14
C LEU A 98 -4.54 -1.44 -17.32
N SER A 99 -4.24 -0.75 -18.44
CA SER A 99 -4.99 -0.95 -19.66
C SER A 99 -4.76 -2.36 -20.21
N ARG A 100 -5.68 -2.84 -21.04
CA ARG A 100 -5.55 -4.14 -21.71
C ARG A 100 -4.21 -4.30 -22.43
N ASP A 101 -3.80 -3.26 -23.16
CA ASP A 101 -2.59 -3.31 -23.95
C ASP A 101 -1.34 -3.30 -23.07
N PHE A 102 -1.37 -2.53 -21.99
CA PHE A 102 -0.32 -2.53 -20.97
C PHE A 102 -0.25 -3.89 -20.25
N SER A 103 -1.39 -4.45 -19.82
CA SER A 103 -1.44 -5.77 -19.20
C SER A 103 -0.86 -6.87 -20.09
N ASN A 104 -1.16 -6.82 -21.39
CA ASN A 104 -0.61 -7.78 -22.37
C ASN A 104 0.91 -7.67 -22.52
N GLN A 105 1.49 -6.49 -22.33
CA GLN A 105 2.94 -6.29 -22.33
C GLN A 105 3.57 -6.66 -20.97
N LEU A 106 2.92 -6.28 -19.87
CA LEU A 106 3.45 -6.49 -18.52
C LEU A 106 3.46 -7.96 -18.11
N ILE A 107 2.40 -8.73 -18.39
CA ILE A 107 2.26 -10.09 -17.86
C ILE A 107 3.40 -11.02 -18.30
N PRO A 108 3.87 -11.04 -19.56
CA PRO A 108 5.05 -11.83 -19.94
C PRO A 108 6.31 -11.44 -19.15
N LEU A 109 6.51 -10.16 -18.86
CA LEU A 109 7.64 -9.68 -18.06
C LEU A 109 7.53 -10.11 -16.59
N ILE A 110 6.33 -10.10 -16.03
CA ILE A 110 6.05 -10.66 -14.70
C ILE A 110 6.35 -12.16 -14.65
N GLU A 111 5.94 -12.92 -15.67
CA GLU A 111 6.21 -14.36 -15.77
C GLU A 111 7.72 -14.64 -15.86
N GLU A 112 8.44 -13.88 -16.64
CA GLU A 112 9.91 -13.98 -16.73
C GLU A 112 10.58 -13.66 -15.40
N ALA A 113 10.27 -12.49 -14.82
CA ALA A 113 10.85 -12.06 -13.55
C ALA A 113 10.56 -13.03 -12.40
N TYR A 114 9.34 -13.57 -12.32
CA TYR A 114 8.96 -14.52 -11.27
C TYR A 114 9.81 -15.80 -11.27
N HIS A 115 10.30 -16.24 -12.43
CA HIS A 115 11.12 -17.44 -12.57
C HIS A 115 12.63 -17.15 -12.45
N GLN A 116 13.05 -15.90 -12.35
CA GLN A 116 14.44 -15.54 -12.15
C GLN A 116 14.86 -15.72 -10.69
N PRO A 117 16.01 -16.34 -10.41
CA PRO A 117 16.57 -16.39 -9.06
C PRO A 117 16.90 -14.98 -8.54
N GLY A 118 16.58 -14.71 -7.28
CA GLY A 118 16.88 -13.42 -6.63
C GLY A 118 15.79 -12.37 -6.74
N THR A 119 14.64 -12.72 -7.35
CA THR A 119 13.47 -11.83 -7.47
C THR A 119 12.37 -12.13 -6.45
N GLU A 120 12.62 -13.02 -5.50
CA GLU A 120 11.61 -13.47 -4.52
C GLU A 120 11.05 -12.31 -3.69
N GLN A 121 11.86 -11.28 -3.45
CA GLN A 121 11.47 -10.08 -2.68
C GLN A 121 11.11 -8.88 -3.55
N TRP A 122 10.95 -9.09 -4.86
CA TRP A 122 10.58 -8.00 -5.74
C TRP A 122 9.11 -7.62 -5.61
N TYR A 123 8.88 -6.31 -5.74
CA TYR A 123 7.57 -5.75 -6.05
C TYR A 123 7.30 -5.88 -7.56
N TRP A 124 6.04 -5.97 -7.96
CA TRP A 124 5.69 -5.97 -9.39
C TRP A 124 6.11 -4.67 -10.08
N GLU A 125 6.15 -3.58 -9.32
CA GLU A 125 6.61 -2.27 -9.75
C GLU A 125 8.07 -2.31 -10.22
N GLN A 126 8.91 -3.14 -9.61
CA GLN A 126 10.30 -3.31 -10.05
C GLN A 126 10.38 -3.80 -11.49
N VAL A 127 9.50 -4.70 -11.89
CA VAL A 127 9.42 -5.18 -13.28
C VAL A 127 9.05 -4.04 -14.22
N VAL A 128 8.12 -3.17 -13.81
CA VAL A 128 7.76 -1.97 -14.60
C VAL A 128 8.94 -1.01 -14.71
N VAL A 129 9.67 -0.78 -13.62
CA VAL A 129 10.84 0.12 -13.60
C VAL A 129 11.93 -0.37 -14.53
N ASP A 130 12.24 -1.66 -14.50
CA ASP A 130 13.28 -2.26 -15.35
C ASP A 130 12.93 -2.16 -16.85
N HIS A 131 11.63 -2.12 -17.18
CA HIS A 131 11.10 -2.03 -18.55
C HIS A 131 10.42 -0.68 -18.86
N ILE A 132 10.67 0.36 -18.07
CA ILE A 132 9.94 1.64 -18.18
C ILE A 132 10.09 2.33 -19.54
N LYS A 133 11.17 2.05 -20.25
CA LYS A 133 11.41 2.60 -21.60
C LYS A 133 10.53 1.95 -22.67
N GLU A 134 10.11 0.72 -22.42
CA GLU A 134 9.31 -0.09 -23.35
C GLU A 134 7.81 0.05 -23.06
N LEU A 135 7.46 0.20 -21.78
CA LEU A 135 6.09 0.30 -21.31
C LEU A 135 5.57 1.74 -21.40
N ASP A 136 4.32 1.91 -21.85
CA ASP A 136 3.65 3.21 -21.85
C ASP A 136 2.83 3.38 -20.56
N PHE A 137 3.48 3.93 -19.53
CA PHE A 137 2.94 4.09 -18.20
C PHE A 137 3.02 5.55 -17.77
N SER A 138 1.91 6.11 -17.33
CA SER A 138 1.79 7.53 -17.04
C SER A 138 1.61 7.82 -15.55
N MET A 139 1.99 9.01 -15.13
CA MET A 139 1.66 9.54 -13.82
C MET A 139 0.20 10.01 -13.83
N ASN A 140 -0.58 9.57 -12.84
CA ASN A 140 -1.88 10.15 -12.53
C ASN A 140 -1.73 11.01 -11.27
N CYS A 141 -1.40 12.29 -11.46
CA CYS A 141 -1.11 13.23 -10.39
C CYS A 141 -2.35 13.50 -9.54
N GLN A 142 -2.27 13.23 -8.26
CA GLN A 142 -3.32 13.43 -7.27
C GLN A 142 -2.98 14.58 -6.31
N PRO A 143 -3.99 15.26 -5.75
CA PRO A 143 -3.77 16.14 -4.60
C PRO A 143 -3.13 15.40 -3.42
N ALA A 144 -2.36 16.11 -2.60
CA ALA A 144 -1.63 15.52 -1.47
C ALA A 144 -2.53 14.81 -0.43
N ASP A 145 -3.82 15.16 -0.38
CA ASP A 145 -4.79 14.60 0.57
C ASP A 145 -5.78 13.62 -0.08
N GLN A 146 -5.51 13.16 -1.29
CA GLN A 146 -6.39 12.25 -2.03
C GLN A 146 -6.19 10.79 -1.63
N VAL A 147 -4.97 10.37 -1.39
CA VAL A 147 -4.59 9.00 -1.05
C VAL A 147 -3.90 9.00 0.31
N TYR A 148 -4.30 8.07 1.18
CA TYR A 148 -3.65 7.79 2.44
C TYR A 148 -3.34 6.30 2.51
N GLU A 149 -2.15 5.96 2.95
CA GLU A 149 -1.67 4.61 3.16
C GLU A 149 -1.42 4.41 4.65
N PHE A 150 -1.87 3.29 5.19
CA PHE A 150 -1.74 2.96 6.60
C PHE A 150 -0.95 1.66 6.75
N GLU A 151 0.31 1.79 7.13
CA GLU A 151 1.15 0.62 7.39
C GLU A 151 0.81 -0.06 8.73
N ASN A 152 0.20 0.70 9.64
CA ASN A 152 -0.12 0.22 10.98
C ASN A 152 -1.35 0.91 11.57
N LEU A 153 -1.87 0.32 12.64
CA LEU A 153 -3.06 0.82 13.34
C LEU A 153 -2.84 2.22 13.96
N GLU A 154 -1.62 2.58 14.31
CA GLU A 154 -1.33 3.88 14.93
C GLU A 154 -1.52 5.03 13.93
N GLU A 155 -1.14 4.85 12.69
CA GLU A 155 -1.39 5.80 11.61
C GLU A 155 -2.89 5.98 11.36
N LEU A 156 -3.65 4.87 11.36
CA LEU A 156 -5.09 4.91 11.25
C LEU A 156 -5.75 5.63 12.45
N ARG A 157 -5.24 5.44 13.66
CA ARG A 157 -5.68 6.14 14.87
C ARG A 157 -5.45 7.64 14.83
N LEU A 158 -4.33 8.06 14.25
CA LEU A 158 -4.03 9.49 14.04
C LEU A 158 -4.94 10.10 12.99
N PHE A 159 -5.28 9.33 11.96
CA PHE A 159 -6.13 9.78 10.86
C PHE A 159 -7.62 9.81 11.22
N ASP A 160 -8.16 8.77 11.82
CA ASP A 160 -9.58 8.67 12.17
C ASP A 160 -9.78 8.45 13.68
N PRO A 161 -10.32 9.47 14.40
CA PRO A 161 -10.59 9.39 15.83
C PRO A 161 -11.44 8.19 16.27
N LYS A 162 -12.22 7.57 15.37
CA LYS A 162 -13.01 6.37 15.69
C LYS A 162 -12.13 5.19 16.11
N TYR A 163 -10.88 5.15 15.63
CA TYR A 163 -9.93 4.09 15.94
C TYR A 163 -9.06 4.38 17.16
N GLN A 164 -9.17 5.56 17.80
CA GLN A 164 -8.38 5.92 18.98
C GLN A 164 -8.57 4.95 20.15
N ASN A 165 -9.80 4.42 20.29
CA ASN A 165 -10.14 3.46 21.34
C ASN A 165 -10.22 2.02 20.80
N HIS A 166 -9.78 1.76 19.57
CA HIS A 166 -9.75 0.42 19.02
C HIS A 166 -8.57 -0.34 19.61
N SER A 167 -8.87 -1.39 20.38
CA SER A 167 -7.88 -2.14 21.16
C SER A 167 -7.54 -3.52 20.58
N ASP A 168 -8.00 -3.84 19.36
CA ASP A 168 -7.79 -5.15 18.73
C ASP A 168 -6.32 -5.38 18.31
N ASN A 169 -5.46 -5.51 19.32
CA ASN A 169 -4.07 -5.92 19.14
C ASN A 169 -3.59 -6.75 20.37
N ALA A 170 -2.56 -7.57 20.15
CA ALA A 170 -2.06 -8.49 21.18
C ALA A 170 -1.59 -7.80 22.46
N ALA A 171 -1.04 -6.58 22.37
CA ALA A 171 -0.61 -5.83 23.55
C ALA A 171 -1.81 -5.39 24.40
N MET A 172 -2.88 -4.89 23.78
CA MET A 172 -4.08 -4.48 24.51
C MET A 172 -4.87 -5.67 25.02
N GLN A 173 -4.88 -6.79 24.33
CA GLN A 173 -5.45 -8.05 24.82
C GLN A 173 -4.71 -8.53 26.07
N LEU A 174 -3.37 -8.43 26.09
CA LEU A 174 -2.58 -8.72 27.27
C LEU A 174 -2.90 -7.77 28.42
N VAL A 175 -3.02 -6.46 28.15
CA VAL A 175 -3.42 -5.45 29.15
C VAL A 175 -4.80 -5.81 29.73
N ALA A 176 -5.79 -6.07 28.89
CA ALA A 176 -7.13 -6.45 29.32
C ALA A 176 -7.10 -7.70 30.22
N HIS A 177 -6.30 -8.69 29.88
CA HIS A 177 -6.11 -9.90 30.67
C HIS A 177 -5.43 -9.60 32.01
N VAL A 178 -4.32 -8.85 32.04
CA VAL A 178 -3.55 -8.54 33.25
C VAL A 178 -4.36 -7.70 34.25
N PHE A 179 -5.11 -6.72 33.75
CA PHE A 179 -5.95 -5.86 34.59
C PHE A 179 -7.34 -6.43 34.83
N ASN A 180 -7.67 -7.60 34.28
CA ASN A 180 -8.97 -8.26 34.37
C ASN A 180 -10.14 -7.32 34.01
N VAL A 181 -9.99 -6.62 32.87
CA VAL A 181 -10.99 -5.71 32.33
C VAL A 181 -11.37 -6.17 30.92
N LYS A 182 -12.47 -5.63 30.39
CA LYS A 182 -12.79 -5.79 28.96
C LYS A 182 -11.95 -4.82 28.14
N GLU A 183 -11.64 -5.18 26.90
CA GLU A 183 -10.85 -4.33 25.99
C GLU A 183 -11.50 -2.95 25.79
N GLU A 184 -12.83 -2.88 25.79
CA GLU A 184 -13.56 -1.62 25.64
C GLU A 184 -13.37 -0.63 26.79
N ALA A 185 -12.81 -1.08 27.93
CA ALA A 185 -12.44 -0.20 29.03
C ALA A 185 -11.08 0.51 28.83
N ILE A 186 -10.32 0.09 27.84
CA ILE A 186 -9.02 0.68 27.51
C ILE A 186 -9.26 1.81 26.48
N HIS A 187 -8.87 3.03 26.85
CA HIS A 187 -9.13 4.22 26.03
C HIS A 187 -7.85 4.98 25.70
N ASN A 188 -7.93 5.89 24.73
CA ASN A 188 -6.86 6.83 24.38
C ASN A 188 -5.51 6.16 24.13
N ILE A 189 -5.52 5.01 23.44
CA ILE A 189 -4.35 4.21 23.14
C ILE A 189 -3.43 4.97 22.15
N ARG A 190 -2.16 5.12 22.52
CA ARG A 190 -1.13 5.75 21.69
C ARG A 190 0.15 4.93 21.70
N CYS A 191 0.73 4.65 20.56
CA CYS A 191 2.09 4.15 20.47
C CYS A 191 3.07 5.31 20.63
N LEU A 192 3.95 5.27 21.64
CA LEU A 192 4.89 6.35 21.93
C LEU A 192 6.20 6.21 21.17
N LYS A 193 6.53 5.00 20.72
CA LYS A 193 7.74 4.71 19.97
C LYS A 193 7.52 3.49 19.09
N SER A 194 7.68 3.68 17.80
CA SER A 194 7.87 2.60 16.85
C SER A 194 9.37 2.33 16.73
N GLY A 195 9.85 1.32 17.45
CA GLY A 195 11.22 0.84 17.34
C GLY A 195 11.23 -0.59 16.82
N MET A 196 12.32 -1.02 16.21
CA MET A 196 12.42 -2.38 15.64
C MET A 196 12.29 -3.51 16.69
N THR A 197 12.45 -3.22 17.97
CA THR A 197 12.48 -4.25 19.03
C THR A 197 11.48 -4.05 20.16
N ASN A 198 11.10 -2.82 20.49
CA ASN A 198 10.18 -2.54 21.61
C ASN A 198 9.17 -1.46 21.22
N GLN A 199 7.89 -1.76 21.37
CA GLN A 199 6.80 -0.80 21.27
C GLN A 199 6.35 -0.40 22.67
N SER A 200 6.22 0.91 22.90
CA SER A 200 5.67 1.44 24.16
C SER A 200 4.31 2.05 23.90
N PHE A 201 3.33 1.70 24.71
CA PHE A 201 1.97 2.20 24.59
C PHE A 201 1.58 3.03 25.81
N LEU A 202 1.00 4.19 25.57
CA LEU A 202 0.28 4.96 26.58
C LEU A 202 -1.21 4.71 26.38
N PHE A 203 -1.94 4.40 27.43
CA PHE A 203 -3.39 4.23 27.39
C PHE A 203 -4.02 4.70 28.70
N GLU A 204 -5.33 4.86 28.69
CA GLU A 204 -6.14 5.23 29.83
C GLU A 204 -7.00 4.06 30.26
N LEU A 205 -6.98 3.77 31.58
CA LEU A 205 -7.82 2.77 32.22
C LEU A 205 -8.30 3.34 33.56
N ASP A 206 -9.61 3.35 33.79
CA ASP A 206 -10.24 3.91 35.00
C ASP A 206 -9.78 5.34 35.33
N GLY A 207 -9.65 6.19 34.31
CA GLY A 207 -9.21 7.57 34.42
C GLY A 207 -7.73 7.75 34.77
N LYS A 208 -6.92 6.69 34.67
CA LYS A 208 -5.47 6.73 34.90
C LYS A 208 -4.72 6.48 33.60
N HIS A 209 -3.69 7.27 33.38
CA HIS A 209 -2.75 7.04 32.28
C HIS A 209 -1.74 5.97 32.66
N ILE A 210 -1.61 4.94 31.85
CA ILE A 210 -0.73 3.79 32.07
C ILE A 210 0.22 3.70 30.89
N LEU A 211 1.50 3.49 31.18
CA LEU A 211 2.55 3.24 30.20
C LEU A 211 2.91 1.75 30.21
N LEU A 212 2.75 1.08 29.07
CA LEU A 212 3.26 -0.26 28.81
C LEU A 212 4.57 -0.13 28.01
N THR A 213 5.64 -0.77 28.46
CA THR A 213 6.95 -0.78 27.80
C THR A 213 7.43 -2.19 27.54
#